data_f0b8dde07a38f7ca05893dcbeb6dd68f
#
_entry.id   f0b8dde07a38f7ca05893dcbeb6dd68f
#
_cell.length_a   1.000
_cell.length_b   1.000
_cell.length_c   1.000
_cell.angle_alpha   90.00
_cell.angle_beta   90.00
_cell.angle_gamma   90.00
#
_symmetry.space_group_name_H-M   'P 1'
#
loop_
_entity.id
_entity.type
_entity.pdbx_description
1 polymer ?
#
loop_
_entity_poly.entity_id
_entity_poly.type
_entity_poly.pdbx_seq_one_letter_code
_entity_poly.pdbx_strand_id
1 'polypeptide(L)'
;VPLSSMEGRLVAFRPDISSIRVQAEPEAVDSFSAAVEATLRTQHNLATSDQNDFQIVDASSIASAVSSSTQTLTELMAAIAAISLIVGGIGVANVMLVTVRERTREIGIRRAVGATRRDIVVQFLVYSVVTSIIGGLLGLAVGIGAAYVGGSALSVAPAFSALTVSLAIAVAASVGVIAGIGPAVQASSVEPTMALRYE
;
A
#
# COMPACT_ATOMS: atom_id res chain seq x y z
N VAL A 1 -0.58 -23.31 41.47
CA VAL A 1 0.11 -24.34 42.26
C VAL A 1 1.37 -23.68 42.81
N PRO A 2 1.65 -23.75 44.14
CA PRO A 2 2.85 -23.16 44.69
C PRO A 2 4.11 -23.83 44.13
N LEU A 3 5.15 -23.02 43.87
CA LEU A 3 6.44 -23.47 43.30
C LEU A 3 7.03 -24.65 44.08
N SER A 4 6.97 -24.61 45.40
CA SER A 4 7.45 -25.66 46.30
C SER A 4 6.75 -27.01 46.09
N SER A 5 5.51 -27.03 45.65
CA SER A 5 4.77 -28.26 45.36
C SER A 5 5.10 -28.81 43.94
N MET A 6 5.57 -27.99 43.04
CA MET A 6 6.07 -28.38 41.74
C MET A 6 7.46 -29.02 41.83
N GLU A 7 8.35 -28.43 42.64
CA GLU A 7 9.72 -28.91 42.86
C GLU A 7 9.79 -30.33 43.41
N GLY A 8 8.87 -30.69 44.32
CA GLY A 8 8.89 -31.97 45.00
C GLY A 8 8.14 -33.13 44.29
N ARG A 9 7.24 -32.84 43.36
CA ARG A 9 6.30 -33.85 42.80
C ARG A 9 6.23 -33.99 41.30
N LEU A 10 6.59 -32.98 40.55
CA LEU A 10 6.38 -32.95 39.09
C LEU A 10 7.67 -32.83 38.26
N VAL A 11 8.75 -32.36 38.86
CA VAL A 11 10.04 -32.17 38.17
C VAL A 11 11.16 -32.84 38.97
N ALA A 12 11.70 -33.91 38.46
CA ALA A 12 12.85 -34.61 39.07
C ALA A 12 14.19 -33.87 38.85
N PHE A 13 14.17 -32.70 38.23
CA PHE A 13 15.32 -31.85 37.95
C PHE A 13 15.14 -30.45 38.56
N ARG A 14 16.23 -29.78 38.86
CA ARG A 14 16.27 -28.39 39.39
C ARG A 14 15.35 -27.51 38.53
N PRO A 15 14.38 -26.81 39.13
CA PRO A 15 13.53 -25.91 38.39
C PRO A 15 14.31 -24.63 38.06
N ASP A 16 15.08 -24.67 37.00
CA ASP A 16 15.61 -23.45 36.47
C ASP A 16 14.44 -22.67 35.85
N ILE A 17 14.11 -21.53 36.45
CA ILE A 17 13.09 -20.64 35.94
C ILE A 17 13.65 -19.99 34.64
N SER A 18 13.18 -20.45 33.51
CA SER A 18 13.66 -19.96 32.19
C SER A 18 13.02 -18.62 31.78
N SER A 19 11.85 -18.32 32.30
CA SER A 19 11.18 -17.04 31.99
C SER A 19 10.18 -16.64 33.10
N ILE A 20 10.13 -15.35 33.39
CA ILE A 20 9.13 -14.72 34.26
C ILE A 20 8.33 -13.75 33.39
N ARG A 21 7.00 -13.89 33.39
CA ARG A 21 6.12 -12.93 32.71
C ARG A 21 5.44 -12.05 33.74
N VAL A 22 5.56 -10.76 33.58
CA VAL A 22 4.94 -9.77 34.45
C VAL A 22 4.07 -8.87 33.63
N GLN A 23 2.92 -8.49 34.16
CA GLN A 23 2.02 -7.54 33.53
C GLN A 23 2.08 -6.22 34.30
N ALA A 24 2.39 -5.15 33.59
CA ALA A 24 2.39 -3.79 34.10
C ALA A 24 1.40 -2.93 33.31
N GLU A 25 0.98 -1.81 33.90
CA GLU A 25 0.20 -0.80 33.18
C GLU A 25 1.05 -0.14 32.09
N PRO A 26 0.51 0.18 30.92
CA PRO A 26 1.29 0.68 29.76
C PRO A 26 2.16 1.90 30.09
N GLU A 27 1.67 2.80 30.96
CA GLU A 27 2.37 4.02 31.35
C GLU A 27 3.53 3.77 32.35
N ALA A 28 3.55 2.61 33.00
CA ALA A 28 4.53 2.25 34.01
C ALA A 28 5.61 1.27 33.50
N VAL A 29 5.55 0.82 32.25
CA VAL A 29 6.42 -0.24 31.72
C VAL A 29 7.89 0.12 31.84
N ASP A 30 8.29 1.33 31.48
CA ASP A 30 9.69 1.76 31.51
C ASP A 30 10.25 1.83 32.96
N SER A 31 9.47 2.42 33.88
CA SER A 31 9.86 2.51 35.27
C SER A 31 9.89 1.15 35.94
N PHE A 32 8.95 0.28 35.56
CA PHE A 32 8.87 -1.08 36.06
C PHE A 32 10.02 -1.96 35.54
N SER A 33 10.38 -1.85 34.27
CA SER A 33 11.50 -2.58 33.67
C SER A 33 12.82 -2.20 34.33
N ALA A 34 13.05 -0.92 34.62
CA ALA A 34 14.22 -0.46 35.35
C ALA A 34 14.27 -0.98 36.78
N ALA A 35 13.13 -1.02 37.50
CA ALA A 35 13.05 -1.58 38.85
C ALA A 35 13.31 -3.10 38.87
N VAL A 36 12.77 -3.82 37.88
CA VAL A 36 13.02 -5.27 37.72
C VAL A 36 14.49 -5.52 37.41
N GLU A 37 15.10 -4.74 36.51
CA GLU A 37 16.53 -4.86 36.23
C GLU A 37 17.39 -4.65 37.48
N ALA A 38 17.14 -3.58 38.22
CA ALA A 38 17.89 -3.30 39.45
C ALA A 38 17.73 -4.44 40.49
N THR A 39 16.53 -4.98 40.61
CA THR A 39 16.24 -6.09 41.54
C THR A 39 16.97 -7.36 41.11
N LEU A 40 16.91 -7.73 39.84
CA LEU A 40 17.58 -8.93 39.32
C LEU A 40 19.09 -8.81 39.41
N ARG A 41 19.67 -7.67 39.08
CA ARG A 41 21.12 -7.41 39.26
C ARG A 41 21.56 -7.62 40.69
N THR A 42 20.75 -7.14 41.65
CA THR A 42 21.04 -7.31 43.06
C THR A 42 20.94 -8.78 43.50
N GLN A 43 19.92 -9.50 43.02
CA GLN A 43 19.72 -10.92 43.36
C GLN A 43 20.79 -11.83 42.74
N HIS A 44 21.29 -11.48 41.55
CA HIS A 44 22.34 -12.21 40.85
C HIS A 44 23.76 -11.78 41.27
N ASN A 45 23.89 -10.85 42.21
CA ASN A 45 25.16 -10.28 42.70
C ASN A 45 26.05 -9.71 41.57
N LEU A 46 25.43 -9.08 40.57
CA LEU A 46 26.12 -8.47 39.45
C LEU A 46 26.71 -7.11 39.87
N ALA A 47 27.99 -6.88 39.62
CA ALA A 47 28.60 -5.57 39.85
C ALA A 47 28.09 -4.56 38.81
N THR A 48 28.25 -3.26 39.09
CA THR A 48 27.77 -2.18 38.20
C THR A 48 28.43 -2.24 36.80
N SER A 49 29.62 -2.84 36.70
CA SER A 49 30.38 -3.03 35.47
C SER A 49 30.02 -4.30 34.68
N ASP A 50 29.28 -5.24 35.30
CA ASP A 50 29.03 -6.54 34.71
C ASP A 50 27.85 -6.49 33.75
N GLN A 51 27.90 -7.27 32.67
CA GLN A 51 26.77 -7.44 31.76
C GLN A 51 25.67 -8.25 32.46
N ASN A 52 24.41 -7.94 32.09
CA ASN A 52 23.26 -8.70 32.56
C ASN A 52 23.33 -10.15 32.05
N ASP A 53 23.12 -11.11 32.92
CA ASP A 53 22.98 -12.53 32.60
C ASP A 53 21.52 -12.92 32.31
N PHE A 54 20.64 -11.92 32.23
CA PHE A 54 19.22 -12.02 31.90
C PHE A 54 18.85 -11.01 30.81
N GLN A 55 17.73 -11.25 30.13
CA GLN A 55 17.19 -10.34 29.14
C GLN A 55 15.78 -9.93 29.54
N ILE A 56 15.54 -8.61 29.59
CA ILE A 56 14.20 -8.06 29.73
C ILE A 56 13.68 -7.81 28.33
N VAL A 57 12.58 -8.46 27.97
CA VAL A 57 11.91 -8.31 26.70
C VAL A 57 10.58 -7.62 26.93
N ASP A 58 10.48 -6.39 26.50
CA ASP A 58 9.24 -5.64 26.55
C ASP A 58 8.37 -5.96 25.32
N ALA A 59 7.11 -6.32 25.57
CA ALA A 59 6.15 -6.62 24.51
C ALA A 59 5.86 -5.40 23.61
N SER A 60 5.97 -4.18 24.17
CA SER A 60 5.77 -2.94 23.41
C SER A 60 6.90 -2.73 22.38
N SER A 61 8.14 -3.07 22.74
CA SER A 61 9.29 -2.98 21.84
C SER A 61 9.17 -3.97 20.67
N ILE A 62 8.65 -5.16 20.91
CA ILE A 62 8.35 -6.12 19.84
C ILE A 62 7.23 -5.60 18.94
N ALA A 63 6.13 -5.11 19.55
CA ALA A 63 5.01 -4.56 18.81
C ALA A 63 5.44 -3.37 17.95
N SER A 64 6.27 -2.47 18.47
CA SER A 64 6.80 -1.33 17.72
C SER A 64 7.74 -1.75 16.58
N ALA A 65 8.59 -2.76 16.80
CA ALA A 65 9.45 -3.30 15.74
C ALA A 65 8.65 -3.95 14.61
N VAL A 66 7.60 -4.72 14.96
CA VAL A 66 6.67 -5.30 13.98
C VAL A 66 5.92 -4.21 13.22
N SER A 67 5.42 -3.18 13.93
CA SER A 67 4.72 -2.04 13.32
C SER A 67 5.64 -1.29 12.36
N SER A 68 6.87 -0.99 12.76
CA SER A 68 7.87 -0.32 11.93
C SER A 68 8.22 -1.13 10.68
N SER A 69 8.39 -2.45 10.83
CA SER A 69 8.63 -3.35 9.69
C SER A 69 7.45 -3.37 8.73
N THR A 70 6.23 -3.44 9.26
CA THR A 70 5.00 -3.42 8.45
C THR A 70 4.84 -2.09 7.72
N GLN A 71 5.16 -0.97 8.39
CA GLN A 71 5.13 0.36 7.76
C GLN A 71 6.12 0.44 6.61
N THR A 72 7.35 0.00 6.80
CA THR A 72 8.38 -0.02 5.74
C THR A 72 7.92 -0.86 4.54
N LEU A 73 7.35 -2.05 4.78
CA LEU A 73 6.79 -2.87 3.71
C LEU A 73 5.65 -2.17 2.98
N THR A 74 4.77 -1.48 3.70
CA THR A 74 3.65 -0.72 3.11
C THR A 74 4.17 0.42 2.23
N GLU A 75 5.20 1.15 2.68
CA GLU A 75 5.83 2.23 1.91
C GLU A 75 6.49 1.70 0.63
N LEU A 76 7.19 0.57 0.71
CA LEU A 76 7.77 -0.09 -0.46
C LEU A 76 6.70 -0.54 -1.46
N MET A 77 5.60 -1.14 -0.98
CA MET A 77 4.47 -1.53 -1.83
C MET A 77 3.81 -0.32 -2.48
N ALA A 78 3.64 0.78 -1.75
CA ALA A 78 3.11 2.03 -2.28
C ALA A 78 4.02 2.63 -3.37
N ALA A 79 5.34 2.57 -3.20
CA ALA A 79 6.30 3.02 -4.21
C ALA A 79 6.21 2.17 -5.50
N ILE A 80 6.14 0.84 -5.37
CA ILE A 80 5.97 -0.07 -6.52
C ILE A 80 4.65 0.21 -7.23
N ALA A 81 3.57 0.40 -6.47
CA ALA A 81 2.26 0.75 -7.02
C ALA A 81 2.29 2.09 -7.77
N ALA A 82 2.98 3.10 -7.24
CA ALA A 82 3.12 4.40 -7.89
C ALA A 82 3.88 4.29 -9.22
N ILE A 83 4.99 3.54 -9.25
CA ILE A 83 5.73 3.28 -10.50
C ILE A 83 4.85 2.57 -11.52
N SER A 84 4.12 1.52 -11.09
CA SER A 84 3.20 0.78 -11.96
C SER A 84 2.11 1.67 -12.53
N LEU A 85 1.61 2.61 -11.73
CA LEU A 85 0.60 3.57 -12.12
C LEU A 85 1.13 4.56 -13.18
N ILE A 86 2.37 5.03 -13.03
CA ILE A 86 3.03 5.89 -14.01
C ILE A 86 3.19 5.14 -15.34
N VAL A 87 3.67 3.90 -15.31
CA VAL A 87 3.83 3.08 -16.51
C VAL A 87 2.49 2.83 -17.19
N GLY A 88 1.44 2.51 -16.40
CA GLY A 88 0.07 2.37 -16.90
C GLY A 88 -0.46 3.66 -17.54
N GLY A 89 -0.21 4.81 -16.92
CA GLY A 89 -0.56 6.13 -17.46
C GLY A 89 0.12 6.43 -18.80
N ILE A 90 1.40 6.10 -18.93
CA ILE A 90 2.14 6.20 -20.20
C ILE A 90 1.49 5.29 -21.27
N GLY A 91 1.08 4.08 -20.87
CA GLY A 91 0.35 3.16 -21.76
C GLY A 91 -0.95 3.76 -22.27
N VAL A 92 -1.75 4.35 -21.39
CA VAL A 92 -2.99 5.06 -21.77
C VAL A 92 -2.69 6.22 -22.73
N ALA A 93 -1.69 7.05 -22.43
CA ALA A 93 -1.30 8.17 -23.28
C ALA A 93 -0.88 7.69 -24.68
N ASN A 94 -0.09 6.63 -24.78
CA ASN A 94 0.35 6.07 -26.06
C ASN A 94 -0.83 5.55 -26.90
N VAL A 95 -1.74 4.79 -26.31
CA VAL A 95 -2.94 4.29 -26.99
C VAL A 95 -3.80 5.46 -27.47
N MET A 96 -3.96 6.49 -26.65
CA MET A 96 -4.70 7.70 -27.01
C MET A 96 -4.06 8.45 -28.17
N LEU A 97 -2.71 8.57 -28.20
CA LEU A 97 -2.00 9.20 -29.33
C LEU A 97 -2.22 8.44 -30.64
N VAL A 98 -2.21 7.11 -30.60
CA VAL A 98 -2.55 6.28 -31.76
C VAL A 98 -3.99 6.52 -32.17
N THR A 99 -4.93 6.50 -31.24
CA THR A 99 -6.35 6.75 -31.50
C THR A 99 -6.60 8.14 -32.16
N VAL A 100 -5.89 9.19 -31.70
CA VAL A 100 -5.96 10.53 -32.29
C VAL A 100 -5.50 10.50 -33.74
N ARG A 101 -4.40 9.81 -34.04
CA ARG A 101 -3.88 9.69 -35.41
C ARG A 101 -4.85 8.95 -36.33
N GLU A 102 -5.40 7.83 -35.87
CA GLU A 102 -6.38 7.04 -36.62
C GLU A 102 -7.67 7.82 -36.89
N ARG A 103 -8.08 8.69 -35.94
CA ARG A 103 -9.31 9.49 -36.04
C ARG A 103 -9.09 10.91 -36.54
N THR A 104 -7.88 11.23 -37.06
CA THR A 104 -7.54 12.59 -37.49
C THR A 104 -8.56 13.17 -38.50
N ARG A 105 -9.00 12.37 -39.47
CA ARG A 105 -10.00 12.78 -40.46
C ARG A 105 -11.36 13.07 -39.83
N GLU A 106 -11.80 12.24 -38.90
CA GLU A 106 -13.05 12.42 -38.14
C GLU A 106 -13.03 13.73 -37.33
N ILE A 107 -11.92 13.97 -36.63
CA ILE A 107 -11.70 15.20 -35.84
C ILE A 107 -11.73 16.43 -36.79
N GLY A 108 -11.06 16.34 -37.93
CA GLY A 108 -11.04 17.41 -38.91
C GLY A 108 -12.43 17.75 -39.43
N ILE A 109 -13.26 16.75 -39.75
CA ILE A 109 -14.66 16.95 -40.21
C ILE A 109 -15.46 17.63 -39.09
N ARG A 110 -15.41 17.15 -37.83
CA ARG A 110 -16.13 17.78 -36.73
C ARG A 110 -15.74 19.24 -36.55
N ARG A 111 -14.47 19.58 -36.65
CA ARG A 111 -13.97 20.94 -36.55
C ARG A 111 -14.39 21.80 -37.73
N ALA A 112 -14.44 21.25 -38.94
CA ALA A 112 -14.94 21.97 -40.14
C ALA A 112 -16.43 22.31 -40.04
N VAL A 113 -17.24 21.47 -39.36
CA VAL A 113 -18.67 21.70 -39.10
C VAL A 113 -18.93 22.59 -37.88
N GLY A 114 -17.87 23.06 -37.17
CA GLY A 114 -18.00 24.05 -36.12
C GLY A 114 -17.70 23.58 -34.71
N ALA A 115 -17.20 22.35 -34.48
CA ALA A 115 -16.77 21.93 -33.17
C ALA A 115 -15.60 22.78 -32.68
N THR A 116 -15.67 23.25 -31.41
CA THR A 116 -14.60 24.01 -30.76
C THR A 116 -13.45 23.10 -30.35
N ARG A 117 -12.27 23.70 -30.13
CA ARG A 117 -11.12 22.95 -29.57
C ARG A 117 -11.47 22.31 -28.24
N ARG A 118 -12.26 23.03 -27.43
CA ARG A 118 -12.67 22.54 -26.10
C ARG A 118 -13.54 21.27 -26.21
N ASP A 119 -14.43 21.21 -27.18
CA ASP A 119 -15.30 20.03 -27.36
C ASP A 119 -14.47 18.79 -27.69
N ILE A 120 -13.43 18.93 -28.52
CA ILE A 120 -12.51 17.85 -28.84
C ILE A 120 -11.71 17.43 -27.60
N VAL A 121 -11.16 18.40 -26.86
CA VAL A 121 -10.40 18.09 -25.60
C VAL A 121 -11.29 17.33 -24.62
N VAL A 122 -12.49 17.83 -24.35
CA VAL A 122 -13.42 17.17 -23.39
C VAL A 122 -13.78 15.77 -23.87
N GLN A 123 -14.06 15.57 -25.15
CA GLN A 123 -14.38 14.26 -25.71
C GLN A 123 -13.24 13.25 -25.47
N PHE A 124 -12.00 13.60 -25.80
CA PHE A 124 -10.85 12.71 -25.61
C PHE A 124 -10.50 12.51 -24.14
N LEU A 125 -10.70 13.53 -23.30
CA LEU A 125 -10.52 13.41 -21.84
C LEU A 125 -11.54 12.45 -21.24
N VAL A 126 -12.82 12.57 -21.60
CA VAL A 126 -13.86 11.62 -21.14
C VAL A 126 -13.52 10.20 -21.59
N TYR A 127 -13.07 10.02 -22.83
CA TYR A 127 -12.66 8.70 -23.33
C TYR A 127 -11.51 8.13 -22.50
N SER A 128 -10.48 8.91 -22.20
CA SER A 128 -9.34 8.50 -21.37
C SER A 128 -9.77 8.12 -19.96
N VAL A 129 -10.61 8.94 -19.32
CA VAL A 129 -11.10 8.69 -17.96
C VAL A 129 -11.95 7.41 -17.91
N VAL A 130 -12.88 7.23 -18.85
CA VAL A 130 -13.73 6.03 -18.93
C VAL A 130 -12.87 4.78 -19.10
N THR A 131 -11.90 4.81 -20.01
CA THR A 131 -10.98 3.69 -20.25
C THR A 131 -10.18 3.37 -19.00
N SER A 132 -9.67 4.39 -18.31
CA SER A 132 -8.91 4.21 -17.05
C SER A 132 -9.77 3.68 -15.90
N ILE A 133 -11.03 4.12 -15.79
CA ILE A 133 -11.96 3.59 -14.78
C ILE A 133 -12.27 2.12 -15.06
N ILE A 134 -12.53 1.74 -16.32
CA ILE A 134 -12.77 0.33 -16.68
C ILE A 134 -11.53 -0.51 -16.35
N GLY A 135 -10.35 -0.07 -16.74
CA GLY A 135 -9.09 -0.72 -16.39
C GLY A 135 -8.88 -0.82 -14.87
N GLY A 136 -9.19 0.25 -14.13
CA GLY A 136 -9.13 0.30 -12.67
C GLY A 136 -10.10 -0.67 -12.00
N LEU A 137 -11.34 -0.81 -12.50
CA LEU A 137 -12.32 -1.76 -11.99
C LEU A 137 -11.87 -3.22 -12.25
N LEU A 138 -11.34 -3.49 -13.43
CA LEU A 138 -10.79 -4.81 -13.76
C LEU A 138 -9.58 -5.13 -12.89
N GLY A 139 -8.66 -4.18 -12.72
CA GLY A 139 -7.50 -4.31 -11.82
C GLY A 139 -7.92 -4.54 -10.37
N LEU A 140 -8.94 -3.81 -9.90
CA LEU A 140 -9.50 -3.99 -8.56
C LEU A 140 -10.11 -5.38 -8.38
N ALA A 141 -10.87 -5.87 -9.35
CA ALA A 141 -11.47 -7.22 -9.31
C ALA A 141 -10.39 -8.31 -9.25
N VAL A 142 -9.36 -8.19 -10.08
CA VAL A 142 -8.20 -9.11 -10.07
C VAL A 142 -7.43 -9.00 -8.76
N GLY A 143 -7.18 -7.79 -8.25
CA GLY A 143 -6.47 -7.54 -7.00
C GLY A 143 -7.20 -8.13 -5.78
N ILE A 144 -8.51 -7.93 -5.70
CA ILE A 144 -9.35 -8.52 -4.64
C ILE A 144 -9.32 -10.06 -4.76
N GLY A 145 -9.49 -10.61 -5.96
CA GLY A 145 -9.43 -12.06 -6.18
C GLY A 145 -8.08 -12.66 -5.76
N ALA A 146 -6.98 -12.02 -6.14
CA ALA A 146 -5.64 -12.43 -5.75
C ALA A 146 -5.42 -12.35 -4.23
N ALA A 147 -5.96 -11.31 -3.57
CA ALA A 147 -5.86 -11.17 -2.13
C ALA A 147 -6.64 -12.27 -1.37
N TYR A 148 -7.81 -12.70 -1.86
CA TYR A 148 -8.54 -13.81 -1.27
C TYR A 148 -7.82 -15.15 -1.46
N VAL A 149 -7.28 -15.41 -2.65
CA VAL A 149 -6.52 -16.64 -2.93
C VAL A 149 -5.24 -16.68 -2.09
N GLY A 150 -4.47 -15.60 -2.06
CA GLY A 150 -3.25 -15.51 -1.25
C GLY A 150 -3.54 -15.55 0.26
N GLY A 151 -4.59 -14.86 0.71
CA GLY A 151 -5.03 -14.86 2.10
C GLY A 151 -5.45 -16.24 2.59
N SER A 152 -6.15 -17.02 1.77
CA SER A 152 -6.54 -18.40 2.11
C SER A 152 -5.33 -19.33 2.29
N ALA A 153 -4.29 -19.16 1.46
CA ALA A 153 -3.05 -19.93 1.56
C ALA A 153 -2.24 -19.57 2.82
N LEU A 154 -2.33 -18.33 3.30
CA LEU A 154 -1.61 -17.82 4.48
C LEU A 154 -2.47 -17.83 5.75
N SER A 155 -3.72 -18.30 5.68
CA SER A 155 -4.70 -18.24 6.78
C SER A 155 -4.96 -16.82 7.31
N VAL A 156 -4.86 -15.82 6.43
CA VAL A 156 -5.12 -14.40 6.73
C VAL A 156 -6.35 -13.95 5.96
N ALA A 157 -7.35 -13.43 6.66
CA ALA A 157 -8.55 -12.90 6.02
C ALA A 157 -8.29 -11.46 5.50
N PRO A 158 -8.37 -11.22 4.18
CA PRO A 158 -8.23 -9.87 3.65
C PRO A 158 -9.46 -9.03 4.04
N ALA A 159 -9.22 -7.79 4.54
CA ALA A 159 -10.26 -6.84 4.87
C ALA A 159 -10.21 -5.67 3.88
N PHE A 160 -11.32 -5.43 3.18
CA PHE A 160 -11.45 -4.30 2.26
C PHE A 160 -12.44 -3.28 2.83
N SER A 161 -12.01 -2.03 2.91
CA SER A 161 -12.87 -0.91 3.28
C SER A 161 -13.50 -0.29 2.03
N ALA A 162 -14.74 0.17 2.13
CA ALA A 162 -15.38 0.98 1.07
C ALA A 162 -14.56 2.22 0.71
N LEU A 163 -13.88 2.81 1.70
CA LEU A 163 -12.96 3.93 1.48
C LEU A 163 -11.78 3.54 0.59
N THR A 164 -11.16 2.39 0.82
CA THR A 164 -10.04 1.92 0.00
C THR A 164 -10.45 1.69 -1.45
N VAL A 165 -11.64 1.09 -1.66
CA VAL A 165 -12.20 0.87 -3.00
C VAL A 165 -12.49 2.20 -3.71
N SER A 166 -13.10 3.16 -3.01
CA SER A 166 -13.40 4.48 -3.60
C SER A 166 -12.14 5.27 -3.94
N LEU A 167 -11.11 5.21 -3.08
CA LEU A 167 -9.81 5.81 -3.35
C LEU A 167 -9.14 5.19 -4.58
N ALA A 168 -9.19 3.87 -4.73
CA ALA A 168 -8.62 3.19 -5.90
C ALA A 168 -9.28 3.66 -7.21
N ILE A 169 -10.60 3.82 -7.23
CA ILE A 169 -11.33 4.33 -8.39
C ILE A 169 -10.99 5.81 -8.65
N ALA A 170 -10.90 6.63 -7.61
CA ALA A 170 -10.51 8.04 -7.74
C ALA A 170 -9.09 8.20 -8.30
N VAL A 171 -8.17 7.37 -7.86
CA VAL A 171 -6.79 7.33 -8.38
C VAL A 171 -6.79 6.90 -9.84
N ALA A 172 -7.53 5.86 -10.22
CA ALA A 172 -7.64 5.42 -11.61
C ALA A 172 -8.19 6.52 -12.52
N ALA A 173 -9.24 7.23 -12.08
CA ALA A 173 -9.80 8.38 -12.80
C ALA A 173 -8.78 9.52 -12.93
N SER A 174 -8.02 9.82 -11.87
CA SER A 174 -6.99 10.86 -11.88
C SER A 174 -5.88 10.55 -12.89
N VAL A 175 -5.46 9.29 -12.96
CA VAL A 175 -4.48 8.83 -13.98
C VAL A 175 -5.04 9.00 -15.38
N GLY A 176 -6.32 8.65 -15.60
CA GLY A 176 -7.00 8.88 -16.88
C GLY A 176 -6.98 10.33 -17.29
N VAL A 177 -7.25 11.26 -16.37
CA VAL A 177 -7.18 12.69 -16.63
C VAL A 177 -5.76 13.11 -17.00
N ILE A 178 -4.78 12.80 -16.14
CA ILE A 178 -3.38 13.24 -16.31
C ILE A 178 -2.80 12.68 -17.62
N ALA A 179 -2.97 11.38 -17.87
CA ALA A 179 -2.46 10.72 -19.05
C ALA A 179 -3.18 11.18 -20.34
N GLY A 180 -4.47 11.56 -20.24
CA GLY A 180 -5.28 11.99 -21.37
C GLY A 180 -5.09 13.44 -21.80
N ILE A 181 -4.56 14.33 -20.94
CA ILE A 181 -4.41 15.76 -21.25
C ILE A 181 -3.56 15.98 -22.51
N GLY A 182 -2.37 15.38 -22.58
CA GLY A 182 -1.45 15.54 -23.71
C GLY A 182 -2.10 15.14 -25.05
N PRO A 183 -2.56 13.89 -25.19
CA PRO A 183 -3.27 13.43 -26.40
C PRO A 183 -4.51 14.27 -26.74
N ALA A 184 -5.32 14.67 -25.74
CA ALA A 184 -6.52 15.48 -25.98
C ALA A 184 -6.20 16.88 -26.53
N VAL A 185 -5.16 17.51 -26.00
CA VAL A 185 -4.69 18.79 -26.53
C VAL A 185 -4.16 18.63 -27.95
N GLN A 186 -3.41 17.57 -28.23
CA GLN A 186 -2.91 17.27 -29.57
C GLN A 186 -4.07 17.02 -30.56
N ALA A 187 -5.10 16.27 -30.15
CA ALA A 187 -6.31 16.09 -30.96
C ALA A 187 -7.00 17.43 -31.32
N SER A 188 -7.06 18.36 -30.36
CA SER A 188 -7.69 19.68 -30.58
C SER A 188 -6.88 20.60 -31.47
N SER A 189 -5.60 20.33 -31.69
CA SER A 189 -4.72 21.13 -32.55
C SER A 189 -4.76 20.72 -34.03
N VAL A 190 -5.44 19.63 -34.37
CA VAL A 190 -5.57 19.17 -35.77
C VAL A 190 -6.25 20.23 -36.66
N GLU A 191 -5.59 20.64 -37.72
CA GLU A 191 -6.14 21.60 -38.69
C GLU A 191 -7.13 20.91 -39.63
N PRO A 192 -8.35 21.45 -39.81
CA PRO A 192 -9.35 20.84 -40.68
C PRO A 192 -8.89 20.65 -42.12
N THR A 193 -8.13 21.62 -42.64
CA THR A 193 -7.61 21.60 -44.01
C THR A 193 -6.59 20.48 -44.26
N MET A 194 -5.73 20.21 -43.28
CA MET A 194 -4.74 19.14 -43.34
C MET A 194 -5.41 17.78 -43.14
N ALA A 195 -6.38 17.69 -42.22
CA ALA A 195 -7.08 16.45 -41.90
C ALA A 195 -7.90 15.88 -43.04
N LEU A 196 -8.41 16.75 -43.95
CA LEU A 196 -9.16 16.34 -45.13
C LEU A 196 -8.27 15.93 -46.34
N ARG A 197 -6.97 16.24 -46.29
CA ARG A 197 -5.97 15.85 -47.30
C ARG A 197 -5.26 14.53 -46.97
N TYR A 198 -5.46 14.00 -45.77
CA TYR A 198 -4.91 12.69 -45.39
C TYR A 198 -5.72 11.57 -46.03
N GLU A 199 -5.11 10.92 -47.03
CA GLU A 199 -5.53 9.61 -47.56
C GLU A 199 -4.98 8.49 -46.71
#